data_2b1449884bcf8112d3b34259e5f5288f
#
_entry.id   2b1449884bcf8112d3b34259e5f5288f
#
_cell.length_a   1.000
_cell.length_b   1.000
_cell.length_c   1.000
_cell.angle_alpha   90.00
_cell.angle_beta   90.00
_cell.angle_gamma   90.00
#
_symmetry.space_group_name_H-M   'P 1'
#
loop_
_entity.id
_entity.type
_entity.pdbx_description
1 polymer ?
#
loop_
_entity_poly.entity_id
_entity_poly.type
_entity_poly.pdbx_seq_one_letter_code
_entity_poly.pdbx_strand_id
1 'polypeptide(L)'
;MAENRSQSRMHVVWNGAIRLPTLHIVQVKVLNLTDAGMQFSCSENLRIGQKYEMQIHVPDLNGGPNTTVVPCFAECLYVILSGREFRVGAKFSGLSPKNNELLLKWSERCARGVA
;
A
#
# COMPACT_ATOMS: atom_id res chain seq x y z
N MET A 1 -11.14 23.43 -3.23
CA MET A 1 -10.89 23.20 -3.36
C MET A 1 -9.93 22.64 -3.76
N ALA A 2 -9.62 22.67 -3.99
CA ALA A 2 -8.82 22.20 -4.58
C ALA A 2 -7.98 21.50 -3.97
N GLU A 3 -7.79 21.49 -3.20
CA GLU A 3 -7.08 21.02 -2.53
C GLU A 3 -6.70 19.78 -2.61
N ASN A 4 -7.12 19.24 -2.61
CA ASN A 4 -6.95 17.98 -2.63
C ASN A 4 -6.04 17.52 -3.56
N ARG A 5 -5.62 18.16 -4.35
CA ARG A 5 -4.83 17.76 -5.24
C ARG A 5 -3.55 17.43 -4.83
N SER A 6 -3.04 17.83 -3.75
CA SER A 6 -1.74 17.50 -3.28
C SER A 6 -1.63 16.04 -2.98
N GLN A 7 -2.74 15.32 -2.87
CA GLN A 7 -2.67 13.96 -2.57
C GLN A 7 -3.05 13.16 -3.74
N SER A 8 -2.25 13.08 -4.72
CA SER A 8 -2.50 12.27 -5.86
C SER A 8 -2.58 10.84 -5.47
N ARG A 9 -3.62 10.18 -5.89
CA ARG A 9 -3.79 8.78 -5.60
C ARG A 9 -3.23 7.97 -6.74
N MET A 10 -2.30 7.09 -6.43
CA MET A 10 -1.70 6.24 -7.42
C MET A 10 -2.44 4.91 -7.42
N HIS A 11 -3.07 4.55 -8.54
CA HIS A 11 -3.79 3.30 -8.65
C HIS A 11 -2.84 2.22 -9.14
N VAL A 12 -2.73 1.16 -8.38
CA VAL A 12 -1.81 0.08 -8.71
C VAL A 12 -2.50 -1.24 -8.40
N VAL A 13 -1.88 -2.34 -8.77
CA VAL A 13 -2.29 -3.65 -8.31
C VAL A 13 -1.00 -4.38 -7.99
N TRP A 14 -0.55 -4.22 -6.76
CA TRP A 14 0.72 -4.79 -6.34
C TRP A 14 0.47 -5.84 -5.26
N ASN A 15 1.24 -6.88 -5.28
CA ASN A 15 1.15 -7.91 -4.24
C ASN A 15 1.78 -7.40 -2.95
N GLY A 16 1.29 -7.91 -1.85
CA GLY A 16 1.87 -7.62 -0.56
C GLY A 16 1.51 -8.70 0.43
N ALA A 17 1.98 -8.57 1.63
CA ALA A 17 1.70 -9.52 2.70
C ALA A 17 1.69 -8.79 4.03
N ILE A 18 0.81 -9.19 4.93
CA ILE A 18 0.80 -8.65 6.28
C ILE A 18 0.94 -9.78 7.27
N ARG A 19 1.50 -9.48 8.42
CA ARG A 19 1.63 -10.44 9.50
C ARG A 19 0.58 -10.14 10.54
N LEU A 20 -0.25 -11.12 10.86
CA LEU A 20 -1.24 -10.98 11.90
C LEU A 20 -0.60 -11.16 13.27
N PRO A 21 -1.25 -10.71 14.35
CA PRO A 21 -0.71 -10.95 15.70
C PRO A 21 -0.48 -12.41 16.01
N THR A 22 -1.22 -13.32 15.33
CA THR A 22 -1.03 -14.75 15.51
C THR A 22 0.18 -15.26 14.75
N LEU A 23 0.93 -14.38 14.09
CA LEU A 23 2.09 -14.67 13.26
C LEU A 23 1.76 -15.30 11.92
N HIS A 24 0.49 -15.45 11.60
CA HIS A 24 0.10 -15.88 10.26
C HIS A 24 0.40 -14.77 9.25
N ILE A 25 0.83 -15.15 8.09
CA ILE A 25 1.08 -14.22 6.99
C ILE A 25 -0.11 -14.32 6.03
N VAL A 26 -0.69 -13.18 5.72
CA VAL A 26 -1.84 -13.11 4.82
C VAL A 26 -1.44 -12.32 3.59
N GLN A 27 -1.71 -12.87 2.41
CA GLN A 27 -1.44 -12.17 1.16
C GLN A 27 -2.47 -11.09 0.95
N VAL A 28 -2.03 -9.93 0.50
CA VAL A 28 -2.93 -8.81 0.23
C VAL A 28 -2.62 -8.24 -1.14
N LYS A 29 -3.50 -7.38 -1.63
CA LYS A 29 -3.30 -6.72 -2.91
C LYS A 29 -3.43 -5.23 -2.68
N VAL A 30 -2.36 -4.49 -2.91
CA VAL A 30 -2.36 -3.04 -2.74
C VAL A 30 -3.01 -2.43 -3.97
N LEU A 31 -4.00 -1.59 -3.78
CA LEU A 31 -4.79 -1.04 -4.86
C LEU A 31 -4.57 0.45 -5.06
N ASN A 32 -4.25 1.17 -4.02
CA ASN A 32 -4.05 2.61 -4.08
C ASN A 32 -2.96 3.03 -3.13
N LEU A 33 -2.20 4.02 -3.53
CA LEU A 33 -1.19 4.64 -2.66
C LEU A 33 -1.27 6.14 -2.77
N THR A 34 -1.09 6.81 -1.64
CA THR A 34 -0.90 8.27 -1.60
C THR A 34 0.35 8.50 -0.77
N ASP A 35 0.74 9.76 -0.54
CA ASP A 35 1.91 10.02 0.27
C ASP A 35 1.69 9.63 1.71
N ALA A 36 0.51 9.47 2.19
CA ALA A 36 0.25 9.20 3.59
C ALA A 36 -0.23 7.80 3.85
N GLY A 37 -0.80 7.13 2.89
CA GLY A 37 -1.41 5.84 3.16
C GLY A 37 -1.69 5.02 1.93
N MET A 38 -2.46 3.97 2.12
CA MET A 38 -2.76 3.04 1.06
C MET A 38 -4.10 2.38 1.29
N GLN A 39 -4.58 1.72 0.24
CA GLN A 39 -5.78 0.92 0.33
C GLN A 39 -5.42 -0.44 -0.24
N PHE A 40 -5.80 -1.49 0.43
CA PHE A 40 -5.52 -2.84 -0.07
C PHE A 40 -6.68 -3.78 0.21
N SER A 41 -6.75 -4.87 -0.52
CA SER A 41 -7.76 -5.89 -0.27
C SER A 41 -7.14 -7.01 0.56
N CYS A 42 -7.91 -7.57 1.45
CA CYS A 42 -7.43 -8.54 2.41
C CYS A 42 -8.56 -9.52 2.72
N SER A 43 -8.23 -10.79 2.89
CA SER A 43 -9.23 -11.78 3.22
C SER A 43 -9.58 -11.79 4.69
N GLU A 44 -8.83 -11.06 5.52
CA GLU A 44 -9.05 -11.04 6.95
C GLU A 44 -9.63 -9.71 7.39
N ASN A 45 -10.49 -9.74 8.39
CA ASN A 45 -11.07 -8.53 8.94
C ASN A 45 -10.09 -7.94 9.94
N LEU A 46 -9.36 -6.94 9.54
CA LEU A 46 -8.34 -6.34 10.40
C LEU A 46 -8.98 -5.43 11.44
N ARG A 47 -8.24 -5.16 12.51
CA ARG A 47 -8.75 -4.35 13.61
C ARG A 47 -8.36 -2.89 13.40
N ILE A 48 -9.35 -2.01 13.41
CA ILE A 48 -9.11 -0.58 13.26
C ILE A 48 -8.25 -0.10 14.43
N GLY A 49 -7.25 0.71 14.12
CA GLY A 49 -6.32 1.24 15.09
C GLY A 49 -5.11 0.38 15.33
N GLN A 50 -5.12 -0.84 14.84
CA GLN A 50 -3.98 -1.74 15.04
C GLN A 50 -2.95 -1.56 13.95
N LYS A 51 -1.67 -1.66 14.33
CA LYS A 51 -0.57 -1.54 13.40
C LYS A 51 -0.10 -2.94 13.05
N TYR A 52 0.06 -3.21 11.76
CA TYR A 52 0.49 -4.52 11.27
C TYR A 52 1.80 -4.39 10.52
N GLU A 53 2.67 -5.38 10.67
CA GLU A 53 3.88 -5.46 9.84
C GLU A 53 3.46 -5.86 8.44
N MET A 54 4.02 -5.22 7.45
CA MET A 54 3.62 -5.43 6.08
C MET A 54 4.81 -5.38 5.15
N GLN A 55 4.72 -6.10 4.04
CA GLN A 55 5.68 -6.00 2.96
C GLN A 55 4.91 -5.73 1.68
N ILE A 56 5.40 -4.81 0.89
CA ILE A 56 4.81 -4.50 -0.40
C ILE A 56 5.82 -4.91 -1.47
N HIS A 57 5.36 -5.61 -2.49
CA HIS A 57 6.24 -6.02 -3.58
C HIS A 57 6.10 -5.00 -4.70
N VAL A 58 7.07 -4.11 -4.80
CA VAL A 58 7.03 -2.99 -5.72
C VAL A 58 7.73 -3.39 -7.01
N PRO A 59 7.06 -3.30 -8.16
CA PRO A 59 7.69 -3.70 -9.41
C PRO A 59 8.85 -2.78 -9.78
N ASP A 60 9.69 -3.26 -10.67
CA ASP A 60 10.81 -2.48 -11.16
C ASP A 60 10.26 -1.27 -11.93
N LEU A 61 10.70 -0.09 -11.54
CA LEU A 61 10.27 1.15 -12.16
C LEU A 61 10.57 1.16 -13.65
N ASN A 62 11.60 0.47 -14.06
CA ASN A 62 12.00 0.44 -15.46
C ASN A 62 11.41 -0.73 -16.23
N GLY A 63 10.48 -1.47 -15.65
CA GLY A 63 9.81 -2.54 -16.36
C GLY A 63 10.54 -3.87 -16.38
N GLY A 64 11.59 -3.98 -15.60
CA GLY A 64 12.31 -5.25 -15.53
C GLY A 64 11.53 -6.29 -14.73
N PRO A 65 12.03 -7.52 -14.67
CA PRO A 65 11.32 -8.60 -14.01
C PRO A 65 11.44 -8.63 -12.49
N ASN A 66 12.33 -7.84 -11.94
CA ASN A 66 12.57 -7.90 -10.51
C ASN A 66 11.59 -7.03 -9.72
N THR A 67 11.33 -7.42 -8.50
CA THR A 67 10.54 -6.58 -7.60
C THR A 67 11.38 -6.22 -6.40
N THR A 68 11.02 -5.13 -5.74
CA THR A 68 11.66 -4.72 -4.50
C THR A 68 10.69 -4.98 -3.37
N VAL A 69 11.13 -5.70 -2.36
CA VAL A 69 10.31 -5.92 -1.18
C VAL A 69 10.49 -4.73 -0.26
N VAL A 70 9.38 -4.03 0.02
CA VAL A 70 9.40 -2.82 0.83
C VAL A 70 8.71 -3.11 2.15
N PRO A 71 9.46 -3.26 3.24
CA PRO A 71 8.84 -3.47 4.54
C PRO A 71 8.32 -2.16 5.12
N CYS A 72 7.21 -2.23 5.80
CA CYS A 72 6.63 -1.06 6.44
C CYS A 72 5.63 -1.52 7.50
N PHE A 73 4.96 -0.57 8.14
CA PHE A 73 3.86 -0.86 9.04
C PHE A 73 2.60 -0.24 8.46
N ALA A 74 1.50 -0.93 8.60
CA ALA A 74 0.20 -0.44 8.15
C ALA A 74 -0.70 -0.30 9.36
N GLU A 75 -1.14 0.92 9.65
CA GLU A 75 -2.07 1.14 10.72
C GLU A 75 -3.47 1.20 10.12
N CYS A 76 -4.33 0.29 10.51
CA CYS A 76 -5.65 0.17 9.94
C CYS A 76 -6.53 1.33 10.34
N LEU A 77 -7.04 2.07 9.38
CA LEU A 77 -7.90 3.22 9.63
C LEU A 77 -9.38 2.87 9.43
N TYR A 78 -9.67 2.04 8.44
CA TYR A 78 -11.05 1.60 8.21
C TYR A 78 -11.05 0.28 7.46
N VAL A 79 -12.16 -0.44 7.55
CA VAL A 79 -12.34 -1.70 6.86
C VAL A 79 -13.74 -1.70 6.25
N ILE A 80 -13.84 -2.01 4.99
CA ILE A 80 -15.11 -2.08 4.29
C ILE A 80 -15.23 -3.45 3.67
N LEU A 81 -16.36 -4.12 3.91
CA LEU A 81 -16.59 -5.40 3.28
C LEU A 81 -16.91 -5.18 1.81
N SER A 82 -16.19 -5.85 0.94
CA SER A 82 -16.34 -5.69 -0.48
C SER A 82 -16.35 -7.07 -1.12
N GLY A 83 -17.53 -7.58 -1.45
CA GLY A 83 -17.64 -8.93 -1.97
C GLY A 83 -17.24 -9.92 -0.89
N ARG A 84 -16.28 -10.75 -1.20
CA ARG A 84 -15.81 -11.76 -0.25
C ARG A 84 -14.56 -11.33 0.48
N GLU A 85 -14.10 -10.13 0.25
CA GLU A 85 -12.89 -9.64 0.88
C GLU A 85 -13.15 -8.32 1.55
N PHE A 86 -12.18 -7.85 2.30
CA PHE A 86 -12.27 -6.58 2.98
C PHE A 86 -11.36 -5.58 2.27
N ARG A 87 -11.86 -4.37 2.07
CA ARG A 87 -11.06 -3.27 1.56
C ARG A 87 -10.59 -2.48 2.75
N VAL A 88 -9.30 -2.39 2.93
CA VAL A 88 -8.70 -1.78 4.11
C VAL A 88 -8.00 -0.49 3.72
N GLY A 89 -8.29 0.59 4.44
CA GLY A 89 -7.52 1.82 4.31
C GLY A 89 -6.56 1.90 5.48
N ALA A 90 -5.30 2.19 5.19
CA ALA A 90 -4.26 2.19 6.20
C ALA A 90 -3.29 3.33 5.99
N LYS A 91 -2.69 3.78 7.11
CA LYS A 91 -1.66 4.76 7.07
C LYS A 91 -0.37 4.01 7.21
N PHE A 92 0.63 4.31 6.41
CA PHE A 92 1.85 3.54 6.53
C PHE A 92 2.96 4.34 7.21
N SER A 93 3.88 3.63 7.82
CA SER A 93 5.02 4.21 8.51
C SER A 93 6.17 3.23 8.45
N GLY A 94 7.31 3.63 8.92
CA GLY A 94 8.47 2.74 8.98
C GLY A 94 9.16 2.51 7.66
N LEU A 95 8.90 3.34 6.65
CA LEU A 95 9.61 3.22 5.39
C LEU A 95 11.03 3.73 5.53
N SER A 96 11.99 3.01 4.97
CA SER A 96 13.35 3.51 4.92
C SER A 96 13.41 4.69 3.95
N PRO A 97 14.39 5.57 4.06
CA PRO A 97 14.50 6.68 3.10
C PRO A 97 14.61 6.21 1.66
N LYS A 98 15.31 5.10 1.44
CA LYS A 98 15.47 4.56 0.11
C LYS A 98 14.14 4.07 -0.44
N ASN A 99 13.34 3.39 0.38
CA ASN A 99 12.06 2.88 -0.06
C ASN A 99 11.04 4.00 -0.22
N ASN A 100 11.13 5.01 0.63
CA ASN A 100 10.28 6.18 0.47
C ASN A 100 10.54 6.86 -0.86
N GLU A 101 11.81 6.97 -1.23
CA GLU A 101 12.18 7.56 -2.51
C GLU A 101 11.66 6.71 -3.68
N LEU A 102 11.70 5.40 -3.57
CA LEU A 102 11.18 4.52 -4.61
C LEU A 102 9.69 4.77 -4.82
N LEU A 103 8.93 4.88 -3.74
CA LEU A 103 7.50 5.13 -3.87
C LEU A 103 7.22 6.52 -4.41
N LEU A 104 8.03 7.50 -4.06
CA LEU A 104 7.89 8.82 -4.63
C LEU A 104 8.13 8.82 -6.14
N LYS A 105 9.11 8.07 -6.60
CA LYS A 105 9.37 7.98 -8.03
C LYS A 105 8.22 7.35 -8.77
N TRP A 106 7.59 6.33 -8.18
CA TRP A 106 6.42 5.72 -8.76
C TRP A 106 5.26 6.72 -8.82
N SER A 107 5.09 7.50 -7.75
CA SER A 107 4.05 8.49 -7.69
C SER A 107 4.25 9.56 -8.77
N GLU A 108 5.48 10.01 -8.96
CA GLU A 108 5.78 11.00 -9.98
C GLU A 108 5.50 10.44 -11.37
N ARG A 109 5.86 9.19 -11.61
CA ARG A 109 5.62 8.57 -12.89
C ARG A 109 4.13 8.48 -13.20
N CYS A 110 3.32 8.09 -12.21
CA CYS A 110 1.88 8.04 -12.39
C CYS A 110 1.28 9.42 -12.58
N ALA A 111 1.79 10.40 -11.85
CA ALA A 111 1.27 11.76 -11.96
C ALA A 111 1.56 12.39 -13.31
N ARG A 112 2.59 11.94 -14.01
CA ARG A 112 2.86 12.46 -15.30
C ARG A 112 1.90 11.97 -16.34
N GLY A 113 0.97 11.20 -15.96
CA GLY A 113 -0.06 10.78 -16.82
C GLY A 113 0.43 9.91 -17.84
N VAL A 114 1.29 9.14 -17.48
CA VAL A 114 1.75 8.30 -18.30
C VAL A 114 0.80 7.44 -18.62
N ALA A 115 0.04 7.79 -18.84
CA ALA A 115 -0.98 6.99 -19.08
C ALA A 115 -0.82 6.35 -20.19
#